data_5ae80567b39ed35a4097c1c1e8f9e0d7
#
_entry.id   5ae80567b39ed35a4097c1c1e8f9e0d7
#
_cell.length_a   1.000
_cell.length_b   1.000
_cell.length_c   1.000
_cell.angle_alpha   90.00
_cell.angle_beta   90.00
_cell.angle_gamma   90.00
#
_symmetry.space_group_name_H-M   'P 1'
#
loop_
_entity.id
_entity.type
_entity.pdbx_description
1 polymer ?
#
loop_
_entity_poly.entity_id
_entity_poly.type
_entity_poly.pdbx_seq_one_letter_code
_entity_poly.pdbx_strand_id
1 'polypeptide(L)'
;HKISQDITFAGGAWKWIGFTPNNHFSHLIAMEANKACRANQIKEVIVTGWGDNGGETAQFSILPSLQIWAELSYRNDLDRLSAHFKTNTGLSVEDFIQIDLANLLPDLPDNLSGINPNRYVFYQDVLCPILDRHVTPEQDKPHFAQAAETLSEIKEKAGNYAYLFETQAQLNQILSSKVDVG
;
A
#
# COMPACT_ATOMS: atom_id res chain seq x y z
N HIS A 1 -14.87 26.11 -6.06
CA HIS A 1 -14.87 27.52 -5.68
C HIS A 1 -16.12 28.31 -6.12
N LYS A 2 -16.93 27.80 -7.06
CA LYS A 2 -18.21 28.47 -7.45
C LYS A 2 -19.36 28.20 -6.47
N ILE A 3 -19.24 27.18 -5.62
CA ILE A 3 -20.30 26.70 -4.73
C ILE A 3 -20.02 27.10 -3.28
N SER A 4 -18.77 26.98 -2.83
CA SER A 4 -18.33 27.35 -1.47
C SER A 4 -16.89 27.85 -1.48
N GLN A 5 -16.56 28.70 -0.51
CA GLN A 5 -15.18 29.10 -0.20
C GLN A 5 -14.56 28.24 0.92
N ASP A 6 -15.40 27.59 1.72
CA ASP A 6 -14.98 26.62 2.74
C ASP A 6 -15.02 25.22 2.14
N ILE A 7 -13.85 24.74 1.75
CA ILE A 7 -13.66 23.41 1.13
C ILE A 7 -12.67 22.64 1.99
N THR A 8 -13.09 21.44 2.41
CA THR A 8 -12.23 20.42 2.99
C THR A 8 -11.93 19.38 1.92
N PHE A 9 -10.66 19.02 1.76
CA PHE A 9 -10.25 17.94 0.87
C PHE A 9 -10.19 16.61 1.63
N ALA A 10 -10.79 15.57 1.09
CA ALA A 10 -10.65 14.21 1.62
C ALA A 10 -9.66 13.41 0.78
N GLY A 11 -8.50 13.11 1.35
CA GLY A 11 -7.47 12.26 0.76
C GLY A 11 -7.56 10.83 1.27
N GLY A 12 -6.97 9.88 0.53
CA GLY A 12 -6.98 8.47 0.90
C GLY A 12 -5.59 7.93 1.27
N ALA A 13 -5.56 7.08 2.29
CA ALA A 13 -4.49 6.14 2.54
C ALA A 13 -4.99 4.75 2.14
N TRP A 14 -4.51 4.24 1.01
CA TRP A 14 -5.12 3.12 0.29
C TRP A 14 -4.93 1.78 0.98
N LYS A 15 -6.01 1.25 1.56
CA LYS A 15 -6.07 -0.08 2.18
C LYS A 15 -7.35 -0.86 1.85
N TRP A 16 -8.19 -0.36 0.97
CA TRP A 16 -9.51 -0.92 0.65
C TRP A 16 -9.54 -1.81 -0.59
N ILE A 17 -8.39 -2.14 -1.15
CA ILE A 17 -8.30 -2.91 -2.40
C ILE A 17 -7.83 -4.36 -2.21
N GLY A 18 -8.01 -4.95 -1.05
CA GLY A 18 -7.70 -6.37 -0.81
C GLY A 18 -6.96 -6.62 0.50
N PHE A 19 -6.05 -7.60 0.51
CA PHE A 19 -5.33 -8.03 1.71
C PHE A 19 -4.10 -7.18 2.04
N THR A 20 -3.66 -6.37 1.07
CA THR A 20 -2.40 -5.61 1.09
C THR A 20 -2.72 -4.14 0.88
N PRO A 21 -2.09 -3.20 1.61
CA PRO A 21 -2.23 -1.77 1.35
C PRO A 21 -1.55 -1.40 0.02
N ASN A 22 -1.75 -0.16 -0.41
CA ASN A 22 -0.96 0.44 -1.48
C ASN A 22 -0.42 1.80 -1.01
N ASN A 23 0.62 1.77 -0.16
CA ASN A 23 1.28 2.96 0.33
C ASN A 23 2.02 3.70 -0.78
N HIS A 24 2.59 2.96 -1.74
CA HIS A 24 3.26 3.54 -2.89
C HIS A 24 2.32 4.46 -3.68
N PHE A 25 1.15 3.95 -4.06
CA PHE A 25 0.12 4.75 -4.73
C PHE A 25 -0.38 5.91 -3.86
N SER A 26 -0.58 5.66 -2.57
CA SER A 26 -0.99 6.71 -1.61
C SER A 26 0.02 7.85 -1.54
N HIS A 27 1.32 7.56 -1.62
CA HIS A 27 2.38 8.55 -1.64
C HIS A 27 2.25 9.46 -2.86
N LEU A 28 2.12 8.88 -4.05
CA LEU A 28 1.97 9.65 -5.30
C LEU A 28 0.72 10.54 -5.28
N ILE A 29 -0.41 9.98 -4.85
CA ILE A 29 -1.66 10.74 -4.71
C ILE A 29 -1.52 11.87 -3.68
N ALA A 30 -0.89 11.62 -2.54
CA ALA A 30 -0.70 12.64 -1.52
C ALA A 30 0.14 13.82 -2.01
N MET A 31 1.19 13.56 -2.77
CA MET A 31 2.02 14.61 -3.37
C MET A 31 1.24 15.50 -4.33
N GLU A 32 0.49 14.90 -5.26
CA GLU A 32 -0.29 15.66 -6.24
C GLU A 32 -1.48 16.40 -5.58
N ALA A 33 -2.17 15.73 -4.65
CA ALA A 33 -3.26 16.36 -3.90
C ALA A 33 -2.77 17.53 -3.05
N ASN A 34 -1.61 17.42 -2.38
CA ASN A 34 -1.04 18.52 -1.62
C ASN A 34 -0.72 19.74 -2.50
N LYS A 35 -0.13 19.53 -3.68
CA LYS A 35 0.10 20.60 -4.67
C LYS A 35 -1.21 21.29 -5.04
N ALA A 36 -2.24 20.51 -5.36
CA ALA A 36 -3.57 21.03 -5.73
C ALA A 36 -4.23 21.78 -4.57
N CYS A 37 -4.19 21.25 -3.35
CA CYS A 37 -4.74 21.90 -2.17
C CYS A 37 -4.10 23.27 -1.91
N ARG A 38 -2.77 23.33 -1.99
CA ARG A 38 -2.02 24.59 -1.80
C ARG A 38 -2.33 25.60 -2.89
N ALA A 39 -2.34 25.20 -4.16
CA ALA A 39 -2.65 26.07 -5.28
C ALA A 39 -4.07 26.67 -5.19
N ASN A 40 -4.99 25.95 -4.56
CA ASN A 40 -6.38 26.37 -4.37
C ASN A 40 -6.68 26.90 -2.95
N GLN A 41 -5.68 27.08 -2.12
CA GLN A 41 -5.81 27.61 -0.75
C GLN A 41 -6.74 26.77 0.15
N ILE A 42 -6.82 25.47 -0.09
CA ILE A 42 -7.56 24.53 0.76
C ILE A 42 -6.76 24.34 2.05
N LYS A 43 -7.36 24.65 3.19
CA LYS A 43 -6.71 24.68 4.50
C LYS A 43 -6.91 23.41 5.31
N GLU A 44 -7.94 22.65 4.99
CA GLU A 44 -8.30 21.43 5.72
C GLU A 44 -8.19 20.22 4.82
N VAL A 45 -7.47 19.21 5.31
CA VAL A 45 -7.33 17.91 4.67
C VAL A 45 -7.71 16.83 5.68
N ILE A 46 -8.63 15.97 5.29
CA ILE A 46 -9.00 14.76 6.04
C ILE A 46 -8.37 13.58 5.33
N VAL A 47 -7.61 12.76 6.04
CA VAL A 47 -7.05 11.53 5.50
C VAL A 47 -7.89 10.35 5.93
N THR A 48 -8.37 9.58 4.96
CA THR A 48 -9.28 8.46 5.18
C THR A 48 -8.59 7.12 4.91
N GLY A 49 -8.87 6.11 5.71
CA GLY A 49 -8.44 4.73 5.50
C GLY A 49 -9.67 3.82 5.47
N TRP A 50 -10.25 3.65 4.27
CA TRP A 50 -11.47 2.87 4.09
C TRP A 50 -11.26 1.38 4.29
N GLY A 51 -12.30 0.68 4.67
CA GLY A 51 -12.33 -0.77 4.86
C GLY A 51 -13.31 -1.48 3.93
N ASP A 52 -13.40 -1.02 2.68
CA ASP A 52 -14.29 -1.60 1.68
C ASP A 52 -13.95 -3.09 1.41
N ASN A 53 -14.92 -3.83 0.93
CA ASN A 53 -14.76 -5.24 0.59
C ASN A 53 -14.28 -6.14 1.75
N GLY A 54 -14.72 -5.86 2.97
CA GLY A 54 -14.45 -6.72 4.13
C GLY A 54 -13.37 -6.20 5.09
N GLY A 55 -12.63 -5.15 4.72
CA GLY A 55 -11.62 -4.57 5.60
C GLY A 55 -10.44 -5.49 5.89
N GLU A 56 -10.07 -6.35 4.94
CA GLU A 56 -9.07 -7.39 5.12
C GLU A 56 -7.66 -6.84 5.38
N THR A 57 -7.36 -5.64 4.91
CA THR A 57 -6.06 -4.99 5.12
C THR A 57 -5.97 -4.42 6.53
N ALA A 58 -4.94 -4.78 7.26
CA ALA A 58 -4.71 -4.32 8.63
C ALA A 58 -4.63 -2.78 8.72
N GLN A 59 -5.23 -2.20 9.77
CA GLN A 59 -5.33 -0.75 9.92
C GLN A 59 -3.95 -0.06 9.99
N PHE A 60 -2.99 -0.64 10.70
CA PHE A 60 -1.66 -0.04 10.85
C PHE A 60 -0.75 -0.23 9.63
N SER A 61 -1.17 -0.96 8.61
CA SER A 61 -0.39 -1.15 7.39
C SER A 61 -0.23 0.13 6.56
N ILE A 62 -1.05 1.16 6.83
CA ILE A 62 -1.02 2.46 6.13
C ILE A 62 -0.26 3.55 6.87
N LEU A 63 0.49 3.22 7.93
CA LEU A 63 1.28 4.22 8.67
C LEU A 63 2.22 5.04 7.77
N PRO A 64 2.92 4.48 6.76
CA PRO A 64 3.72 5.28 5.84
C PRO A 64 2.89 6.35 5.12
N SER A 65 1.71 5.98 4.64
CA SER A 65 0.79 6.92 3.97
C SER A 65 0.33 8.03 4.90
N LEU A 66 -0.01 7.72 6.15
CA LEU A 66 -0.43 8.73 7.13
C LEU A 66 0.72 9.69 7.47
N GLN A 67 1.95 9.19 7.61
CA GLN A 67 3.12 10.03 7.87
C GLN A 67 3.41 10.97 6.68
N ILE A 68 3.31 10.47 5.44
CA ILE A 68 3.50 11.28 4.23
C ILE A 68 2.47 12.42 4.18
N TRP A 69 1.20 12.13 4.42
CA TRP A 69 0.15 13.16 4.49
C TRP A 69 0.44 14.20 5.57
N ALA A 70 0.93 13.79 6.74
CA ALA A 70 1.31 14.70 7.81
C ALA A 70 2.47 15.60 7.40
N GLU A 71 3.57 15.05 6.87
CA GLU A 71 4.73 15.84 6.42
C GLU A 71 4.33 16.86 5.35
N LEU A 72 3.59 16.44 4.34
CA LEU A 72 3.14 17.32 3.27
C LEU A 72 2.20 18.42 3.78
N SER A 73 1.28 18.09 4.67
CA SER A 73 0.31 19.06 5.21
C SER A 73 0.97 20.12 6.09
N TYR A 74 1.86 19.72 7.00
CA TYR A 74 2.47 20.62 7.97
C TYR A 74 3.75 21.28 7.46
N ARG A 75 4.59 20.57 6.72
CA ARG A 75 5.92 21.01 6.31
C ARG A 75 6.06 21.30 4.83
N ASN A 76 5.24 20.67 3.99
CA ASN A 76 5.30 20.70 2.53
C ASN A 76 6.62 20.14 1.96
N ASP A 77 7.30 19.30 2.71
CA ASP A 77 8.50 18.59 2.28
C ASP A 77 8.52 17.17 2.88
N LEU A 78 9.35 16.32 2.34
CA LEU A 78 9.57 14.95 2.78
C LEU A 78 11.00 14.69 3.30
N ASP A 79 11.80 15.72 3.45
CA ASP A 79 13.22 15.61 3.79
C ASP A 79 13.47 14.90 5.13
N ARG A 80 12.52 14.95 6.05
CA ARG A 80 12.58 14.30 7.35
C ARG A 80 11.65 13.10 7.51
N LEU A 81 10.99 12.69 6.44
CA LEU A 81 10.03 11.58 6.48
C LEU A 81 10.62 10.33 7.14
N SER A 82 11.76 9.84 6.63
CA SER A 82 12.41 8.63 7.17
C SER A 82 12.82 8.78 8.63
N ALA A 83 13.34 9.94 9.03
CA ALA A 83 13.74 10.19 10.42
C ALA A 83 12.55 10.20 11.37
N HIS A 84 11.47 10.91 11.00
CA HIS A 84 10.26 10.98 11.81
C HIS A 84 9.56 9.62 11.86
N PHE A 85 9.44 8.94 10.73
CA PHE A 85 8.82 7.63 10.66
C PHE A 85 9.57 6.61 11.54
N LYS A 86 10.91 6.60 11.46
CA LYS A 86 11.75 5.74 12.29
C LYS A 86 11.61 6.05 13.78
N THR A 87 11.50 7.32 14.14
CA THR A 87 11.27 7.72 15.53
C THR A 87 9.93 7.22 16.06
N ASN A 88 8.89 7.25 15.22
CA ASN A 88 7.53 6.88 15.61
C ASN A 88 7.30 5.35 15.61
N THR A 89 7.97 4.61 14.73
CA THR A 89 7.69 3.19 14.49
C THR A 89 8.85 2.26 14.85
N GLY A 90 10.06 2.77 14.93
CA GLY A 90 11.28 1.97 15.06
C GLY A 90 11.82 1.43 13.73
N LEU A 91 11.08 1.55 12.63
CA LEU A 91 11.43 1.07 11.28
C LEU A 91 11.68 2.23 10.33
N SER A 92 12.49 1.99 9.30
CA SER A 92 12.56 2.91 8.15
C SER A 92 11.26 2.87 7.34
N VAL A 93 10.94 3.96 6.64
CA VAL A 93 9.78 3.97 5.75
C VAL A 93 9.99 3.01 4.58
N GLU A 94 11.21 2.85 4.14
CA GLU A 94 11.63 1.95 3.06
C GLU A 94 11.39 0.48 3.42
N ASP A 95 11.70 0.09 4.67
CA ASP A 95 11.37 -1.25 5.18
C ASP A 95 9.87 -1.43 5.31
N PHE A 96 9.19 -0.43 5.86
CA PHE A 96 7.75 -0.57 6.15
C PHE A 96 6.92 -0.68 4.88
N ILE A 97 7.26 0.07 3.83
CA ILE A 97 6.51 0.07 2.56
C ILE A 97 6.62 -1.27 1.80
N GLN A 98 7.55 -2.16 2.19
CA GLN A 98 7.64 -3.50 1.61
C GLN A 98 6.38 -4.34 1.83
N ILE A 99 5.52 -3.97 2.77
CA ILE A 99 4.20 -4.63 2.92
C ILE A 99 3.30 -4.49 1.68
N ASP A 100 3.61 -3.58 0.76
CA ASP A 100 2.88 -3.38 -0.49
C ASP A 100 3.21 -4.43 -1.58
N LEU A 101 4.26 -5.25 -1.39
CA LEU A 101 4.84 -6.11 -2.44
C LEU A 101 3.83 -7.03 -3.12
N ALA A 102 2.81 -7.51 -2.41
CA ALA A 102 1.77 -8.34 -3.02
C ALA A 102 0.84 -7.57 -4.00
N ASN A 103 0.95 -6.24 -4.05
CA ASN A 103 0.26 -5.38 -5.02
C ASN A 103 1.17 -4.89 -6.15
N LEU A 104 2.48 -5.08 -6.03
CA LEU A 104 3.48 -4.59 -6.97
C LEU A 104 4.04 -5.80 -7.75
N LEU A 105 3.51 -6.05 -8.93
CA LEU A 105 4.03 -7.12 -9.80
C LEU A 105 5.16 -6.61 -10.68
N PRO A 106 6.03 -7.48 -11.24
CA PRO A 106 7.08 -7.10 -12.17
C PRO A 106 6.57 -6.26 -13.36
N ASP A 107 5.39 -6.60 -13.89
CA ASP A 107 4.75 -5.85 -14.97
C ASP A 107 3.91 -4.65 -14.48
N LEU A 108 3.76 -4.48 -13.17
CA LEU A 108 2.97 -3.41 -12.53
C LEU A 108 3.73 -2.83 -11.32
N PRO A 109 4.94 -2.31 -11.50
CA PRO A 109 5.82 -1.92 -10.39
C PRO A 109 5.26 -0.76 -9.55
N ASP A 110 4.43 0.09 -10.13
CA ASP A 110 3.80 1.23 -9.45
C ASP A 110 2.33 0.99 -9.11
N ASN A 111 1.71 0.01 -9.72
CA ASN A 111 0.29 -0.33 -9.64
C ASN A 111 -0.65 0.90 -9.61
N LEU A 112 -0.46 1.82 -10.55
CA LEU A 112 -1.26 3.04 -10.67
C LEU A 112 -2.67 2.77 -11.21
N SER A 113 -2.92 1.58 -11.74
CA SER A 113 -4.21 1.17 -12.31
C SER A 113 -5.23 0.76 -11.25
N GLY A 114 -4.82 0.63 -9.98
CA GLY A 114 -5.67 0.13 -8.91
C GLY A 114 -6.06 -1.34 -9.05
N ILE A 115 -5.33 -2.11 -9.86
CA ILE A 115 -5.47 -3.56 -9.95
C ILE A 115 -5.06 -4.17 -8.62
N ASN A 116 -5.66 -5.31 -8.28
CA ASN A 116 -5.53 -5.94 -6.99
C ASN A 116 -4.97 -7.37 -7.10
N PRO A 117 -3.68 -7.54 -7.45
CA PRO A 117 -3.06 -8.84 -7.70
C PRO A 117 -3.20 -9.79 -6.52
N ASN A 118 -2.96 -9.31 -5.30
CA ASN A 118 -3.04 -10.13 -4.09
C ASN A 118 -4.40 -10.80 -3.93
N ARG A 119 -5.46 -10.17 -4.37
CA ARG A 119 -6.82 -10.68 -4.21
C ARG A 119 -7.22 -11.62 -5.32
N TYR A 120 -7.00 -11.27 -6.59
CA TYR A 120 -7.43 -12.14 -7.68
C TYR A 120 -6.54 -13.37 -7.84
N VAL A 121 -5.25 -13.31 -7.56
CA VAL A 121 -4.41 -14.51 -7.47
C VAL A 121 -4.84 -15.40 -6.31
N PHE A 122 -5.17 -14.80 -5.16
CA PHE A 122 -5.65 -15.57 -3.99
C PHE A 122 -6.95 -16.31 -4.29
N TYR A 123 -7.89 -15.67 -4.97
CA TYR A 123 -9.20 -16.25 -5.33
C TYR A 123 -9.23 -16.92 -6.71
N GLN A 124 -8.08 -17.06 -7.36
CA GLN A 124 -8.00 -17.74 -8.64
C GLN A 124 -8.56 -19.17 -8.55
N ASP A 125 -9.36 -19.54 -9.54
CA ASP A 125 -10.04 -20.83 -9.60
C ASP A 125 -9.71 -21.55 -10.91
N VAL A 126 -9.33 -22.83 -10.82
CA VAL A 126 -8.95 -23.68 -11.96
C VAL A 126 -10.08 -23.80 -13.00
N LEU A 127 -11.34 -23.75 -12.56
CA LEU A 127 -12.51 -23.92 -13.42
C LEU A 127 -13.05 -22.59 -13.96
N CYS A 128 -12.59 -21.45 -13.42
CA CYS A 128 -13.06 -20.13 -13.79
C CYS A 128 -11.90 -19.10 -13.78
N PRO A 129 -10.96 -19.20 -14.74
CA PRO A 129 -9.76 -18.39 -14.79
C PRO A 129 -10.03 -16.96 -15.30
N ILE A 130 -10.87 -16.19 -14.62
CA ILE A 130 -11.34 -14.87 -15.07
C ILE A 130 -10.22 -13.83 -15.03
N LEU A 131 -9.21 -14.05 -14.19
CA LEU A 131 -8.21 -13.05 -13.84
C LEU A 131 -6.81 -13.33 -14.42
N ASP A 132 -6.67 -14.42 -15.17
CA ASP A 132 -5.40 -14.94 -15.69
C ASP A 132 -4.65 -13.96 -16.61
N ARG A 133 -5.39 -13.12 -17.34
CA ARG A 133 -4.78 -12.12 -18.23
C ARG A 133 -3.85 -11.12 -17.54
N HIS A 134 -3.89 -11.06 -16.22
CA HIS A 134 -3.06 -10.15 -15.40
C HIS A 134 -1.96 -10.89 -14.64
N VAL A 135 -1.83 -12.17 -14.88
CA VAL A 135 -0.90 -13.04 -14.16
C VAL A 135 0.09 -13.63 -15.16
N THR A 136 1.37 -13.49 -14.86
CA THR A 136 2.48 -14.09 -15.61
C THR A 136 3.24 -15.03 -14.66
N PRO A 137 2.86 -16.34 -14.58
CA PRO A 137 3.38 -17.24 -13.55
C PRO A 137 4.91 -17.30 -13.49
N GLU A 138 5.61 -17.24 -14.63
CA GLU A 138 7.06 -17.29 -14.72
C GLU A 138 7.75 -16.13 -14.01
N GLN A 139 7.09 -14.97 -13.94
CA GLN A 139 7.61 -13.75 -13.31
C GLN A 139 7.02 -13.55 -11.90
N ASP A 140 5.74 -13.79 -11.74
CA ASP A 140 5.00 -13.47 -10.51
C ASP A 140 5.29 -14.48 -9.40
N LYS A 141 5.51 -15.75 -9.72
CA LYS A 141 5.87 -16.78 -8.74
C LYS A 141 7.17 -16.46 -7.99
N PRO A 142 8.30 -16.21 -8.67
CA PRO A 142 9.53 -15.83 -7.99
C PRO A 142 9.41 -14.48 -7.29
N HIS A 143 8.62 -13.52 -7.81
CA HIS A 143 8.35 -12.26 -7.16
C HIS A 143 7.68 -12.45 -5.79
N PHE A 144 6.59 -13.22 -5.72
CA PHE A 144 5.91 -13.49 -4.45
C PHE A 144 6.79 -14.29 -3.48
N ALA A 145 7.59 -15.26 -3.98
CA ALA A 145 8.52 -15.98 -3.13
C ALA A 145 9.56 -15.04 -2.50
N GLN A 146 10.18 -14.18 -3.30
CA GLN A 146 11.14 -13.20 -2.82
C GLN A 146 10.52 -12.18 -1.87
N ALA A 147 9.29 -11.74 -2.15
CA ALA A 147 8.55 -10.85 -1.27
C ALA A 147 8.32 -11.48 0.11
N ALA A 148 7.98 -12.77 0.16
CA ALA A 148 7.81 -13.50 1.41
C ALA A 148 9.10 -13.55 2.24
N GLU A 149 10.25 -13.78 1.60
CA GLU A 149 11.57 -13.77 2.26
C GLU A 149 11.89 -12.38 2.81
N THR A 150 11.78 -11.34 1.99
CA THR A 150 12.03 -9.95 2.38
C THR A 150 11.18 -9.54 3.59
N LEU A 151 9.89 -9.86 3.56
CA LEU A 151 8.98 -9.53 4.65
C LEU A 151 9.29 -10.33 5.93
N SER A 152 9.75 -11.57 5.81
CA SER A 152 10.19 -12.39 6.94
C SER A 152 11.44 -11.80 7.61
N GLU A 153 12.39 -11.29 6.83
CA GLU A 153 13.58 -10.61 7.36
C GLU A 153 13.22 -9.31 8.09
N ILE A 154 12.31 -8.51 7.51
CA ILE A 154 11.86 -7.26 8.15
C ILE A 154 11.10 -7.54 9.44
N LYS A 155 10.31 -8.59 9.49
CA LYS A 155 9.57 -9.03 10.67
C LYS A 155 10.45 -9.12 11.92
N GLU A 156 11.67 -9.65 11.78
CA GLU A 156 12.59 -9.86 12.90
C GLU A 156 13.01 -8.54 13.60
N LYS A 157 12.99 -7.42 12.88
CA LYS A 157 13.32 -6.09 13.42
C LYS A 157 12.09 -5.20 13.65
N ALA A 158 10.89 -5.68 13.33
CA ALA A 158 9.68 -4.86 13.28
C ALA A 158 9.01 -4.63 14.65
N GLY A 159 9.47 -5.27 15.71
CA GLY A 159 8.95 -5.05 17.07
C GLY A 159 7.42 -5.24 17.14
N ASN A 160 6.72 -4.21 17.58
CA ASN A 160 5.26 -4.25 17.73
C ASN A 160 4.51 -4.40 16.40
N TYR A 161 5.16 -4.17 15.27
CA TYR A 161 4.57 -4.30 13.93
C TYR A 161 4.91 -5.63 13.25
N ALA A 162 5.62 -6.54 13.92
CA ALA A 162 6.03 -7.84 13.36
C ALA A 162 4.86 -8.63 12.77
N TYR A 163 3.69 -8.58 13.39
CA TYR A 163 2.48 -9.26 12.90
C TYR A 163 2.03 -8.80 11.50
N LEU A 164 2.25 -7.53 11.14
CA LEU A 164 1.93 -7.02 9.80
C LEU A 164 2.79 -7.70 8.75
N PHE A 165 4.09 -7.76 9.00
CA PHE A 165 5.05 -8.38 8.09
C PHE A 165 4.86 -9.89 8.02
N GLU A 166 4.59 -10.54 9.15
CA GLU A 166 4.27 -11.97 9.17
C GLU A 166 3.05 -12.31 8.32
N THR A 167 1.96 -11.57 8.49
CA THR A 167 0.74 -11.75 7.71
C THR A 167 1.01 -11.59 6.21
N GLN A 168 1.75 -10.55 5.82
CA GLN A 168 2.07 -10.30 4.41
C GLN A 168 3.08 -11.32 3.86
N ALA A 169 4.01 -11.81 4.66
CA ALA A 169 4.92 -12.89 4.27
C ALA A 169 4.15 -14.18 3.97
N GLN A 170 3.24 -14.57 4.86
CA GLN A 170 2.38 -15.75 4.67
C GLN A 170 1.47 -15.59 3.44
N LEU A 171 0.89 -14.40 3.24
CA LEU A 171 0.11 -14.11 2.04
C LEU A 171 0.94 -14.34 0.78
N ASN A 172 2.14 -13.76 0.70
CA ASN A 172 3.01 -13.91 -0.46
C ASN A 172 3.44 -15.37 -0.70
N GLN A 173 3.66 -16.18 0.34
CA GLN A 173 3.89 -17.62 0.20
C GLN A 173 2.70 -18.34 -0.44
N ILE A 174 1.47 -18.00 -0.03
CA ILE A 174 0.25 -18.55 -0.62
C ILE A 174 0.13 -18.12 -2.09
N LEU A 175 0.35 -16.84 -2.39
CA LEU A 175 0.27 -16.31 -3.76
C LEU A 175 1.31 -16.98 -4.68
N SER A 176 2.55 -17.16 -4.21
CA SER A 176 3.58 -17.89 -4.94
C SER A 176 3.18 -19.32 -5.30
N SER A 177 2.40 -19.97 -4.43
CA SER A 177 1.91 -21.33 -4.67
C SER A 177 0.66 -21.37 -5.57
N LYS A 178 -0.14 -20.29 -5.54
CA LYS A 178 -1.42 -20.22 -6.27
C LYS A 178 -1.29 -19.69 -7.69
N VAL A 179 -0.25 -18.96 -7.99
CA VAL A 179 -0.07 -18.31 -9.29
C VAL A 179 -0.03 -19.30 -10.47
N ASP A 180 0.33 -20.57 -10.21
CA ASP A 180 0.34 -21.66 -11.21
C ASP A 180 -1.00 -22.39 -11.35
N VAL A 181 -2.05 -21.98 -10.66
CA VAL A 181 -3.29 -22.76 -10.55
C VAL A 181 -4.31 -22.45 -11.68
N GLY A 182 -4.06 -21.44 -12.50
CA GLY A 182 -4.90 -21.04 -13.62
C GLY A 182 -4.50 -21.62 -14.96
#